data_905a5ccfb522f9d66457bd39636739b4
#
_entry.id   905a5ccfb522f9d66457bd39636739b4
#
_cell.length_a   1.000
_cell.length_b   1.000
_cell.length_c   1.000
_cell.angle_alpha   90.00
_cell.angle_beta   90.00
_cell.angle_gamma   90.00
#
_symmetry.space_group_name_H-M   'P 1'
#
loop_
_entity.id
_entity.type
_entity.pdbx_description
1 polymer ?
#
loop_
_entity_poly.entity_id
_entity_poly.type
_entity_poly.pdbx_seq_one_letter_code
_entity_poly.pdbx_strand_id
1 'polypeptide(L)'
;MRRREREVVEPNEIRDIIEACKVCRLGFCEEGEVYIVPVNFGYDMKGKELTLYIHCAGEGRKIDLIRKNAKVGIEMDCHHELAEGDLACQYSYYYASLIGNGHAKIVEETYKKKEALGKIMEHQTGKIFDESEMNPKLVELSLIHI
;
A
#
# COMPACT_ATOMS: atom_id res chain seq x y z
N MET A 1 16.60 6.65 -8.84
CA MET A 1 17.41 5.81 -7.94
C MET A 1 18.91 6.05 -8.19
N ARG A 2 19.81 5.98 -7.17
CA ARG A 2 21.25 6.20 -7.35
C ARG A 2 21.94 5.03 -8.03
N ARG A 3 21.51 3.79 -7.73
CA ARG A 3 22.03 2.55 -8.31
C ARG A 3 21.04 2.00 -9.34
N ARG A 4 21.13 2.49 -10.57
CA ARG A 4 20.22 2.11 -11.65
C ARG A 4 20.26 0.64 -12.02
N GLU A 5 21.35 -0.04 -11.77
CA GLU A 5 21.50 -1.49 -11.98
C GLU A 5 20.61 -2.36 -11.06
N ARG A 6 20.03 -1.75 -10.03
CA ARG A 6 19.08 -2.39 -9.10
C ARG A 6 17.64 -1.94 -9.30
N GLU A 7 17.40 -1.14 -10.33
CA GLU A 7 16.08 -0.60 -10.59
C GLU A 7 15.20 -1.66 -11.26
N VAL A 8 14.10 -2.00 -10.60
CA VAL A 8 13.08 -2.89 -11.14
C VAL A 8 12.13 -2.04 -11.98
N VAL A 9 12.04 -2.34 -13.29
CA VAL A 9 11.22 -1.57 -14.24
C VAL A 9 10.14 -2.42 -14.92
N GLU A 10 10.28 -3.74 -14.87
CA GLU A 10 9.34 -4.66 -15.48
C GLU A 10 8.05 -4.75 -14.66
N PRO A 11 6.86 -4.55 -15.29
CA PRO A 11 5.59 -4.54 -14.56
C PRO A 11 5.29 -5.83 -13.77
N ASN A 12 5.75 -6.98 -14.26
CA ASN A 12 5.54 -8.25 -13.57
C ASN A 12 6.39 -8.33 -12.29
N GLU A 13 7.66 -7.92 -12.35
CA GLU A 13 8.53 -7.87 -11.17
C GLU A 13 8.02 -6.88 -10.12
N ILE A 14 7.48 -5.73 -10.56
CA ILE A 14 6.82 -4.76 -9.67
C ILE A 14 5.61 -5.41 -9.00
N ARG A 15 4.80 -6.15 -9.76
CA ARG A 15 3.65 -6.88 -9.22
C ARG A 15 4.07 -7.91 -8.18
N ASP A 16 5.13 -8.67 -8.43
CA ASP A 16 5.65 -9.67 -7.50
C ASP A 16 6.07 -9.05 -6.17
N ILE A 17 6.68 -7.86 -6.19
CA ILE A 17 7.00 -7.10 -4.99
C ILE A 17 5.71 -6.70 -4.23
N ILE A 18 4.70 -6.19 -4.95
CA ILE A 18 3.42 -5.80 -4.33
C ILE A 18 2.72 -7.02 -3.71
N GLU A 19 2.69 -8.15 -4.40
CA GLU A 19 2.08 -9.39 -3.90
C GLU A 19 2.77 -9.92 -2.64
N ALA A 20 4.09 -9.80 -2.57
CA ALA A 20 4.86 -10.21 -1.40
C ALA A 20 4.63 -9.29 -0.18
N CYS A 21 4.26 -8.02 -0.40
CA CYS A 21 4.01 -7.06 0.67
C CYS A 21 2.58 -7.14 1.16
N LYS A 22 2.36 -7.27 2.49
CA LYS A 22 1.02 -7.26 3.11
C LYS A 22 0.72 -5.98 3.87
N VAL A 23 1.73 -5.14 4.05
CA VAL A 23 1.66 -3.84 4.72
C VAL A 23 2.37 -2.82 3.84
N CYS A 24 1.77 -1.66 3.64
CA CYS A 24 2.45 -0.50 3.10
C CYS A 24 2.47 0.63 4.15
N ARG A 25 3.37 1.58 3.97
CA ARG A 25 3.49 2.77 4.81
C ARG A 25 3.07 3.98 4.01
N LEU A 26 2.10 4.71 4.56
CA LEU A 26 1.64 5.97 3.99
C LEU A 26 2.31 7.13 4.72
N GLY A 27 2.94 8.01 3.96
CA GLY A 27 3.57 9.22 4.46
C GLY A 27 2.76 10.45 4.08
N PHE A 28 2.45 11.28 5.08
CA PHE A 28 1.77 12.56 4.93
C PHE A 28 2.68 13.67 5.43
N CYS A 29 2.52 14.86 4.87
CA CYS A 29 3.20 16.06 5.33
C CYS A 29 2.18 17.17 5.55
N GLU A 30 2.16 17.74 6.76
CA GLU A 30 1.32 18.87 7.15
C GLU A 30 2.19 19.87 7.92
N GLU A 31 2.24 21.13 7.44
CA GLU A 31 2.98 22.22 8.07
C GLU A 31 4.46 21.89 8.41
N GLY A 32 5.09 21.04 7.60
CA GLY A 32 6.47 20.60 7.80
C GLY A 32 6.62 19.38 8.70
N GLU A 33 5.55 18.92 9.34
CA GLU A 33 5.54 17.67 10.11
C GLU A 33 5.24 16.47 9.25
N VAL A 34 6.00 15.40 9.44
CA VAL A 34 5.81 14.14 8.73
C VAL A 34 5.05 13.15 9.61
N TYR A 35 3.97 12.59 9.07
CA TYR A 35 3.20 11.53 9.71
C TYR A 35 3.23 10.28 8.84
N ILE A 36 3.76 9.17 9.40
CA ILE A 36 3.84 7.88 8.71
C ILE A 36 2.96 6.87 9.45
N VAL A 37 2.16 6.12 8.70
CA VAL A 37 1.28 5.09 9.26
C VAL A 37 1.34 3.81 8.43
N PRO A 38 1.57 2.63 9.07
CA PRO A 38 1.45 1.35 8.40
C PRO A 38 -0.02 0.98 8.23
N VAL A 39 -0.35 0.40 7.07
CA VAL A 39 -1.71 -0.04 6.74
C VAL A 39 -1.68 -1.34 5.93
N ASN A 40 -2.66 -2.22 6.14
CA ASN A 40 -2.95 -3.29 5.21
C ASN A 40 -3.63 -2.70 3.97
N PHE A 41 -3.43 -3.34 2.84
CA PHE A 41 -3.95 -2.85 1.57
C PHE A 41 -4.41 -3.97 0.66
N GLY A 42 -5.23 -3.63 -0.32
CA GLY A 42 -5.45 -4.37 -1.54
C GLY A 42 -5.01 -3.52 -2.72
N TYR A 43 -4.95 -4.08 -3.91
CA TYR A 43 -4.52 -3.32 -5.07
C TYR A 43 -5.18 -3.77 -6.36
N ASP A 44 -5.12 -2.90 -7.35
CA ASP A 44 -5.37 -3.18 -8.75
C ASP A 44 -4.25 -2.58 -9.59
N MET A 45 -3.78 -3.31 -10.60
CA MET A 45 -2.69 -2.84 -11.45
C MET A 45 -3.05 -3.06 -12.92
N LYS A 46 -3.18 -1.94 -13.65
CA LYS A 46 -3.49 -1.90 -15.09
C LYS A 46 -2.30 -1.32 -15.85
N GLY A 47 -1.49 -2.18 -16.41
CA GLY A 47 -0.23 -1.75 -17.04
C GLY A 47 0.73 -1.17 -15.99
N LYS A 48 0.99 0.13 -16.07
CA LYS A 48 1.83 0.87 -15.11
C LYS A 48 1.02 1.66 -14.08
N GLU A 49 -0.28 1.62 -14.16
CA GLU A 49 -1.18 2.35 -13.26
C GLU A 49 -1.49 1.44 -12.07
N LEU A 50 -1.06 1.85 -10.88
CA LEU A 50 -1.28 1.16 -9.62
C LEU A 50 -2.33 1.91 -8.81
N THR A 51 -3.33 1.20 -8.35
CA THR A 51 -4.32 1.68 -7.39
C THR A 51 -4.21 0.86 -6.12
N LEU A 52 -4.06 1.52 -4.98
CA LEU A 52 -4.10 0.89 -3.66
C LEU A 52 -5.43 1.17 -2.97
N TYR A 53 -5.98 0.17 -2.33
CA TYR A 53 -7.21 0.25 -1.54
C TYR A 53 -6.87 0.02 -0.07
N ILE A 54 -7.32 0.93 0.79
CA ILE A 54 -7.02 0.91 2.21
C ILE A 54 -8.30 1.09 3.01
N HIS A 55 -8.49 0.23 3.96
CA HIS A 55 -9.59 0.26 4.89
C HIS A 55 -9.19 0.96 6.20
N CYS A 56 -10.03 1.86 6.70
CA CYS A 56 -9.78 2.58 7.94
C CYS A 56 -11.08 3.04 8.62
N ALA A 57 -10.98 3.50 9.85
CA ALA A 57 -12.08 4.16 10.52
C ALA A 57 -12.51 5.42 9.75
N GLY A 58 -13.79 5.82 9.89
CA GLY A 58 -14.38 6.99 9.22
C GLY A 58 -13.83 8.32 9.69
N GLU A 59 -13.10 8.33 10.81
CA GLU A 59 -12.52 9.49 11.47
C GLU A 59 -11.09 9.23 11.87
N GLY A 60 -10.31 10.28 12.11
CA GLY A 60 -8.94 10.23 12.61
C GLY A 60 -7.95 10.98 11.73
N ARG A 61 -6.75 11.17 12.27
CA ARG A 61 -5.70 12.02 11.71
C ARG A 61 -5.43 11.76 10.21
N LYS A 62 -5.41 10.51 9.80
CA LYS A 62 -5.20 10.13 8.39
C LYS A 62 -6.29 10.70 7.47
N ILE A 63 -7.56 10.57 7.88
CA ILE A 63 -8.71 11.11 7.12
C ILE A 63 -8.64 12.62 7.03
N ASP A 64 -8.32 13.29 8.13
CA ASP A 64 -8.20 14.75 8.19
C ASP A 64 -7.08 15.26 7.28
N LEU A 65 -5.94 14.56 7.28
CA LEU A 65 -4.81 14.88 6.40
C LEU A 65 -5.17 14.71 4.92
N ILE A 66 -5.87 13.64 4.54
CA ILE A 66 -6.33 13.41 3.17
C ILE A 66 -7.31 14.52 2.73
N ARG A 67 -8.22 14.94 3.60
CA ARG A 67 -9.16 16.03 3.29
C ARG A 67 -8.46 17.37 3.06
N LYS A 68 -7.36 17.63 3.78
CA LYS A 68 -6.57 18.85 3.62
C LYS A 68 -5.62 18.78 2.43
N ASN A 69 -4.96 17.66 2.24
CA ASN A 69 -4.00 17.45 1.16
C ASN A 69 -4.02 15.98 0.71
N ALA A 70 -4.51 15.76 -0.49
CA ALA A 70 -4.63 14.43 -1.06
C ALA A 70 -3.28 13.77 -1.43
N LYS A 71 -2.17 14.52 -1.46
CA LYS A 71 -0.86 13.96 -1.81
C LYS A 71 -0.33 13.08 -0.68
N VAL A 72 0.15 11.89 -1.04
CA VAL A 72 0.68 10.90 -0.11
C VAL A 72 1.91 10.23 -0.69
N GLY A 73 2.91 10.00 0.16
CA GLY A 73 4.03 9.13 -0.13
C GLY A 73 3.65 7.69 0.22
N ILE A 74 4.16 6.73 -0.55
CA ILE A 74 3.92 5.30 -0.36
C ILE A 74 5.26 4.60 -0.32
N GLU A 75 5.40 3.68 0.61
CA GLU A 75 6.54 2.78 0.70
C GLU A 75 6.07 1.38 1.12
N MET A 76 6.65 0.34 0.52
CA MET A 76 6.51 -1.06 0.95
C MET A 76 7.80 -1.81 0.64
N ASP A 77 8.10 -2.84 1.44
CA ASP A 77 9.33 -3.60 1.33
C ASP A 77 9.13 -5.08 1.69
N CYS A 78 9.91 -5.95 1.05
CA CYS A 78 9.85 -7.40 1.22
C CYS A 78 11.19 -8.07 0.94
N HIS A 79 11.24 -9.41 1.08
CA HIS A 79 12.39 -10.26 0.76
C HIS A 79 13.66 -9.86 1.52
N HIS A 80 13.51 -9.62 2.81
CA HIS A 80 14.60 -9.22 3.70
C HIS A 80 15.54 -10.41 3.97
N GLU A 81 16.82 -10.27 3.60
CA GLU A 81 17.83 -11.31 3.79
C GLU A 81 19.16 -10.71 4.20
N LEU A 82 19.74 -11.23 5.29
CA LEU A 82 21.06 -10.87 5.74
C LEU A 82 22.10 -11.67 4.92
N ALA A 83 23.01 -10.96 4.25
CA ALA A 83 24.19 -11.57 3.66
C ALA A 83 25.35 -11.49 4.66
N GLU A 84 25.78 -12.63 5.16
CA GLU A 84 26.89 -12.72 6.11
C GLU A 84 28.25 -12.66 5.39
N GLY A 85 29.27 -12.19 6.08
CA GLY A 85 30.64 -12.09 5.62
C GLY A 85 31.62 -12.34 6.74
N ASP A 86 32.87 -12.65 6.42
CA ASP A 86 33.94 -12.91 7.40
C ASP A 86 34.35 -11.66 8.19
N LEU A 87 34.17 -10.47 7.59
CA LEU A 87 34.47 -9.19 8.19
C LEU A 87 33.22 -8.31 8.23
N ALA A 88 33.11 -7.44 9.22
CA ALA A 88 31.96 -6.54 9.40
C ALA A 88 31.60 -5.72 8.13
N CYS A 89 32.59 -5.30 7.36
CA CYS A 89 32.38 -4.55 6.11
C CYS A 89 31.85 -5.39 4.93
N GLN A 90 31.82 -6.71 5.06
CA GLN A 90 31.31 -7.65 4.05
C GLN A 90 29.84 -8.00 4.30
N TYR A 91 29.32 -7.73 5.50
CA TYR A 91 27.89 -7.90 5.76
C TYR A 91 27.06 -6.99 4.89
N SER A 92 25.97 -7.50 4.36
CA SER A 92 25.02 -6.76 3.55
C SER A 92 23.59 -7.20 3.88
N TYR A 93 22.62 -6.42 3.42
CA TYR A 93 21.21 -6.75 3.59
C TYR A 93 20.49 -6.58 2.27
N TYR A 94 19.86 -7.66 1.80
CA TYR A 94 19.05 -7.64 0.60
C TYR A 94 17.59 -7.37 0.95
N TYR A 95 16.93 -6.65 0.12
CA TYR A 95 15.47 -6.43 0.16
C TYR A 95 15.00 -5.90 -1.19
N ALA A 96 13.71 -6.06 -1.47
CA ALA A 96 13.04 -5.38 -2.55
C ALA A 96 12.09 -4.34 -1.96
N SER A 97 12.00 -3.16 -2.57
CA SER A 97 11.11 -2.10 -2.10
C SER A 97 10.46 -1.34 -3.26
N LEU A 98 9.28 -0.80 -2.97
CA LEU A 98 8.57 0.09 -3.86
C LEU A 98 8.33 1.41 -3.13
N ILE A 99 8.75 2.51 -3.76
CA ILE A 99 8.53 3.86 -3.26
C ILE A 99 7.79 4.65 -4.34
N GLY A 100 6.73 5.31 -3.96
CA GLY A 100 5.90 6.09 -4.88
C GLY A 100 5.26 7.29 -4.23
N ASN A 101 4.58 8.07 -5.08
CA ASN A 101 3.72 9.16 -4.65
C ASN A 101 2.37 8.99 -5.35
N GLY A 102 1.30 9.25 -4.63
CA GLY A 102 -0.05 9.13 -5.14
C GLY A 102 -0.96 10.25 -4.64
N HIS A 103 -2.22 10.15 -5.05
CA HIS A 103 -3.29 11.01 -4.60
C HIS A 103 -4.35 10.16 -3.92
N ALA A 104 -4.51 10.33 -2.61
CA ALA A 104 -5.49 9.63 -1.83
C ALA A 104 -6.89 10.23 -2.02
N LYS A 105 -7.89 9.38 -2.18
CA LYS A 105 -9.30 9.77 -2.29
C LYS A 105 -10.15 8.89 -1.38
N ILE A 106 -11.04 9.51 -0.62
CA ILE A 106 -12.02 8.78 0.18
C ILE A 106 -13.10 8.25 -0.76
N VAL A 107 -13.38 6.96 -0.66
CA VAL A 107 -14.42 6.28 -1.44
C VAL A 107 -15.75 6.42 -0.71
N GLU A 108 -16.73 7.05 -1.33
CA GLU A 108 -18.05 7.30 -0.73
C GLU A 108 -19.12 6.32 -1.23
N GLU A 109 -19.04 5.92 -2.51
CA GLU A 109 -20.03 5.09 -3.16
C GLU A 109 -19.98 3.64 -2.65
N THR A 110 -21.11 3.13 -2.17
CA THR A 110 -21.23 1.81 -1.54
C THR A 110 -20.71 0.67 -2.42
N TYR A 111 -20.99 0.68 -3.73
CA TYR A 111 -20.53 -0.37 -4.64
C TYR A 111 -19.00 -0.37 -4.79
N LYS A 112 -18.38 0.81 -4.87
CA LYS A 112 -16.91 0.95 -4.91
C LYS A 112 -16.26 0.52 -3.60
N LYS A 113 -16.92 0.77 -2.47
CA LYS A 113 -16.46 0.29 -1.17
C LYS A 113 -16.42 -1.24 -1.11
N LYS A 114 -17.44 -1.90 -1.62
CA LYS A 114 -17.47 -3.37 -1.70
C LYS A 114 -16.37 -3.91 -2.60
N GLU A 115 -16.20 -3.34 -3.79
CA GLU A 115 -15.12 -3.70 -4.72
C GLU A 115 -13.75 -3.55 -4.06
N ALA A 116 -13.47 -2.39 -3.46
CA ALA A 116 -12.23 -2.11 -2.76
C ALA A 116 -11.97 -3.07 -1.60
N LEU A 117 -13.00 -3.37 -0.81
CA LEU A 117 -12.90 -4.35 0.29
C LEU A 117 -12.61 -5.76 -0.25
N GLY A 118 -13.24 -6.16 -1.35
CA GLY A 118 -12.94 -7.40 -2.05
C GLY A 118 -11.46 -7.51 -2.43
N LYS A 119 -10.89 -6.45 -3.00
CA LYS A 119 -9.46 -6.37 -3.36
C LYS A 119 -8.54 -6.47 -2.14
N ILE A 120 -8.91 -5.84 -1.03
CA ILE A 120 -8.16 -5.96 0.22
C ILE A 120 -8.17 -7.41 0.71
N MET A 121 -9.35 -8.04 0.76
CA MET A 121 -9.49 -9.42 1.24
C MET A 121 -8.75 -10.41 0.34
N GLU A 122 -8.87 -10.27 -0.98
CA GLU A 122 -8.15 -11.09 -1.95
C GLU A 122 -6.64 -11.01 -1.73
N HIS A 123 -6.09 -9.80 -1.65
CA HIS A 123 -4.66 -9.60 -1.44
C HIS A 123 -4.17 -10.10 -0.08
N GLN A 124 -4.92 -9.88 1.01
CA GLN A 124 -4.51 -10.28 2.35
C GLN A 124 -4.62 -11.78 2.61
N THR A 125 -5.60 -12.45 2.00
CA THR A 125 -5.96 -13.84 2.31
C THR A 125 -5.73 -14.83 1.17
N GLY A 126 -5.57 -14.34 -0.05
CA GLY A 126 -5.57 -15.16 -1.28
C GLY A 126 -6.93 -15.75 -1.65
N LYS A 127 -8.02 -15.32 -0.98
CA LYS A 127 -9.38 -15.81 -1.19
C LYS A 127 -10.26 -14.72 -1.78
N ILE A 128 -11.12 -15.11 -2.71
CA ILE A 128 -12.20 -14.27 -3.26
C ILE A 128 -13.43 -14.48 -2.40
N PHE A 129 -14.06 -13.40 -1.97
CA PHE A 129 -15.28 -13.42 -1.16
C PHE A 129 -16.44 -12.85 -1.96
N ASP A 130 -17.62 -13.50 -1.87
CA ASP A 130 -18.83 -12.95 -2.40
C ASP A 130 -19.33 -11.75 -1.59
N GLU A 131 -20.08 -10.84 -2.24
CA GLU A 131 -20.67 -9.69 -1.56
C GLU A 131 -21.55 -10.06 -0.35
N SER A 132 -22.22 -11.24 -0.42
CA SER A 132 -23.05 -11.77 0.65
C SER A 132 -22.27 -12.18 1.91
N GLU A 133 -20.97 -12.44 1.78
CA GLU A 133 -20.07 -12.78 2.88
C GLU A 133 -19.48 -11.55 3.56
N MET A 134 -19.64 -10.37 2.95
CA MET A 134 -19.13 -9.11 3.49
C MET A 134 -20.07 -8.56 4.55
N ASN A 135 -19.57 -8.37 5.76
CA ASN A 135 -20.34 -7.74 6.83
C ASN A 135 -20.73 -6.30 6.44
N PRO A 136 -22.02 -5.91 6.42
CA PRO A 136 -22.45 -4.55 6.08
C PRO A 136 -21.73 -3.45 6.89
N LYS A 137 -21.38 -3.71 8.15
CA LYS A 137 -20.63 -2.77 9.00
C LYS A 137 -19.23 -2.48 8.48
N LEU A 138 -18.60 -3.40 7.74
CA LEU A 138 -17.29 -3.16 7.12
C LEU A 138 -17.41 -2.20 5.93
N VAL A 139 -18.55 -2.18 5.25
CA VAL A 139 -18.84 -1.27 4.14
C VAL A 139 -19.10 0.16 4.62
N GLU A 140 -19.52 0.33 5.89
CA GLU A 140 -19.71 1.65 6.51
C GLU A 140 -18.40 2.34 6.86
N LEU A 141 -17.30 1.59 6.94
CA LEU A 141 -15.98 2.15 7.22
C LEU A 141 -15.45 2.96 6.02
N SER A 142 -14.56 3.90 6.28
CA SER A 142 -13.93 4.66 5.22
C SER A 142 -12.94 3.79 4.44
N LEU A 143 -13.03 3.86 3.13
CA LEU A 143 -12.07 3.28 2.21
C LEU A 143 -11.35 4.39 1.48
N ILE A 144 -10.05 4.24 1.33
CA ILE A 144 -9.16 5.17 0.66
C ILE A 144 -8.63 4.48 -0.59
N HIS A 145 -8.65 5.21 -1.68
CA HIS A 145 -8.07 4.83 -2.97
C HIS A 145 -6.90 5.78 -3.25
N ILE A 146 -5.76 5.23 -3.60
CA ILE A 146 -4.52 5.97 -3.88
C ILE A 146 -3.99 5.56 -5.24
#